data_ee63a4200e11c1e9dbf32aba95de8a67
#
_entry.id   ee63a4200e11c1e9dbf32aba95de8a67
#
_cell.length_a   1.000
_cell.length_b   1.000
_cell.length_c   1.000
_cell.angle_alpha   90.00
_cell.angle_beta   90.00
_cell.angle_gamma   90.00
#
_symmetry.space_group_name_H-M   'P 1'
#
loop_
_entity.id
_entity.type
_entity.pdbx_description
1 polymer ?
#
loop_
_entity_poly.entity_id
_entity_poly.type
_entity_poly.pdbx_seq_one_letter_code
_entity_poly.pdbx_strand_id
1 'polypeptide(L)'
;MSLRWLRAAAFLMLGVFSAVALGKDKQPTAIVVGAGLAGLSAAYELQKDGWQVTVLEARPQVGGRSGLATSEWVGNQKVQPTLNAYLDTFKLKPVPAPDFVRTPSYLIDGLYYSSSDLALKQPNVAADLKRFESTLDDLSASISDPLNPASSNTLFALDQMNAARWLDKLNLSPTARLLVNQRIRSRYDEPSRLSLLYLAQQGRAYRGVDDRDLRAARLPGGSQVLAEAFVKQIKTIKTKSKVSSIVQAKDGVAVKAGSETYKADYVVLAVPLKALGQIQMTPSLSGTQMSALKGTNYGWRDQILLKFKRPVWDDKSRLSGEIFSDQGLGMIWVEPALKGGANVLINLSGDNARVLQAFGDRQMVDQVLIRMNKFYPKMRGAFAGYEIRRYSADPGTGGSYLAYGPGQVTRFWRIWEQPLSRVAFAG
;
A
#
# COMPACT_ATOMS: atom_id res chain seq x y z
N MET A 1 14.54 -19.98 -6.19
CA MET A 1 13.17 -20.46 -6.49
C MET A 1 12.50 -19.42 -7.37
N SER A 2 12.10 -19.83 -8.55
CA SER A 2 11.82 -18.96 -9.71
C SER A 2 10.53 -18.15 -9.55
N LEU A 3 10.62 -16.91 -9.96
CA LEU A 3 9.60 -15.83 -10.06
C LEU A 3 8.37 -16.17 -10.94
N ARG A 4 8.08 -17.43 -11.17
CA ARG A 4 6.92 -17.89 -11.94
C ARG A 4 5.58 -17.60 -11.28
N TRP A 5 5.56 -17.26 -10.00
CA TRP A 5 4.34 -17.12 -9.18
C TRP A 5 3.66 -15.75 -9.27
N LEU A 6 4.41 -14.67 -9.55
CA LEU A 6 3.80 -13.33 -9.75
C LEU A 6 3.10 -13.17 -11.10
N ARG A 7 3.43 -14.03 -12.08
CA ARG A 7 2.71 -14.08 -13.36
C ARG A 7 1.34 -14.76 -13.26
N ALA A 8 1.15 -15.65 -12.28
CA ALA A 8 -0.09 -16.40 -12.13
C ALA A 8 -1.26 -15.52 -11.64
N ALA A 9 -1.04 -14.51 -10.78
CA ALA A 9 -2.11 -13.67 -10.26
C ALA A 9 -2.70 -12.72 -11.33
N ALA A 10 -1.89 -12.22 -12.25
CA ALA A 10 -2.39 -11.40 -13.37
C ALA A 10 -3.03 -12.25 -14.48
N PHE A 11 -2.57 -13.50 -14.67
CA PHE A 11 -3.09 -14.39 -15.70
C PHE A 11 -4.34 -15.17 -15.28
N LEU A 12 -4.58 -15.40 -13.98
CA LEU A 12 -5.77 -16.12 -13.51
C LEU A 12 -7.06 -15.30 -13.68
N MET A 13 -6.96 -13.97 -13.74
CA MET A 13 -8.12 -13.12 -14.05
C MET A 13 -8.54 -13.19 -15.54
N LEU A 14 -7.62 -13.43 -16.45
CA LEU A 14 -7.90 -13.61 -17.89
C LEU A 14 -8.47 -15.00 -18.21
N GLY A 15 -8.13 -16.03 -17.42
CA GLY A 15 -8.58 -17.40 -17.66
C GLY A 15 -10.07 -17.65 -17.41
N VAL A 16 -10.74 -16.85 -16.59
CA VAL A 16 -12.18 -17.02 -16.28
C VAL A 16 -13.08 -16.48 -17.39
N PHE A 17 -12.58 -15.54 -18.21
CA PHE A 17 -13.37 -14.98 -19.32
C PHE A 17 -13.21 -15.71 -20.66
N SER A 18 -12.29 -16.68 -20.77
CA SER A 18 -11.97 -17.35 -22.04
C SER A 18 -12.98 -18.44 -22.50
N ALA A 19 -14.06 -18.70 -21.74
CA ALA A 19 -14.97 -19.81 -22.02
C ALA A 19 -16.43 -19.44 -22.31
N VAL A 20 -16.72 -18.19 -22.61
CA VAL A 20 -18.07 -17.86 -23.13
C VAL A 20 -17.96 -17.69 -24.64
N ALA A 21 -18.49 -18.66 -25.38
CA ALA A 21 -18.71 -18.57 -26.83
C ALA A 21 -19.67 -17.38 -27.10
N LEU A 22 -19.11 -16.17 -27.19
CA LEU A 22 -19.80 -15.03 -27.75
C LEU A 22 -19.86 -15.25 -29.27
N GLY A 23 -21.03 -15.05 -29.86
CA GLY A 23 -21.19 -15.11 -31.30
C GLY A 23 -20.13 -14.26 -32.01
N LYS A 24 -19.62 -14.74 -33.10
CA LYS A 24 -18.41 -14.28 -33.83
C LYS A 24 -18.36 -12.80 -34.24
N ASP A 25 -19.42 -11.98 -33.99
CA ASP A 25 -19.56 -10.64 -34.58
C ASP A 25 -19.65 -9.47 -33.58
N LYS A 26 -19.68 -9.70 -32.26
CA LYS A 26 -19.79 -8.59 -31.30
C LYS A 26 -18.59 -8.50 -30.38
N GLN A 27 -17.90 -7.36 -30.46
CA GLN A 27 -16.80 -7.03 -29.56
C GLN A 27 -17.30 -7.00 -28.10
N PRO A 28 -16.67 -7.72 -27.15
CA PRO A 28 -17.11 -7.72 -25.76
C PRO A 28 -16.95 -6.36 -25.12
N THR A 29 -17.82 -6.06 -24.17
CA THR A 29 -17.86 -4.76 -23.49
C THR A 29 -17.65 -4.90 -21.99
N ALA A 30 -16.86 -3.99 -21.40
CA ALA A 30 -16.64 -3.94 -19.96
C ALA A 30 -16.75 -2.51 -19.40
N ILE A 31 -17.28 -2.42 -18.20
CA ILE A 31 -17.21 -1.20 -17.39
C ILE A 31 -16.20 -1.43 -16.27
N VAL A 32 -15.22 -0.55 -16.14
CA VAL A 32 -14.28 -0.54 -15.01
C VAL A 32 -14.67 0.57 -14.05
N VAL A 33 -14.94 0.23 -12.80
CA VAL A 33 -15.34 1.18 -11.77
C VAL A 33 -14.14 1.51 -10.91
N GLY A 34 -13.68 2.76 -11.00
CA GLY A 34 -12.49 3.29 -10.34
C GLY A 34 -11.30 3.44 -11.29
N ALA A 35 -10.75 4.65 -11.35
CA ALA A 35 -9.56 5.00 -12.15
C ALA A 35 -8.29 5.13 -11.29
N GLY A 36 -8.13 4.28 -10.27
CA GLY A 36 -6.84 3.99 -9.61
C GLY A 36 -5.96 3.13 -10.51
N LEU A 37 -4.69 2.91 -10.13
CA LEU A 37 -3.75 2.11 -10.94
C LEU A 37 -4.30 0.71 -11.28
N ALA A 38 -4.99 0.04 -10.36
CA ALA A 38 -5.60 -1.26 -10.59
C ALA A 38 -6.69 -1.22 -11.68
N GLY A 39 -7.59 -0.23 -11.61
CA GLY A 39 -8.63 -0.06 -12.62
C GLY A 39 -8.09 0.38 -13.97
N LEU A 40 -7.11 1.29 -13.97
CA LEU A 40 -6.47 1.74 -15.21
C LEU A 40 -5.70 0.60 -15.90
N SER A 41 -4.95 -0.21 -15.14
CA SER A 41 -4.26 -1.37 -15.72
C SER A 41 -5.24 -2.42 -16.23
N ALA A 42 -6.33 -2.71 -15.49
CA ALA A 42 -7.38 -3.63 -15.94
C ALA A 42 -8.03 -3.13 -17.24
N ALA A 43 -8.36 -1.84 -17.31
CA ALA A 43 -8.95 -1.25 -18.51
C ALA A 43 -7.99 -1.31 -19.72
N TYR A 44 -6.71 -1.03 -19.49
CA TYR A 44 -5.67 -1.09 -20.51
C TYR A 44 -5.52 -2.51 -21.09
N GLU A 45 -5.39 -3.53 -20.22
CA GLU A 45 -5.22 -4.92 -20.65
C GLU A 45 -6.49 -5.44 -21.38
N LEU A 46 -7.68 -5.18 -20.84
CA LEU A 46 -8.93 -5.54 -21.53
C LEU A 46 -9.03 -4.88 -22.92
N GLN A 47 -8.69 -3.58 -23.01
CA GLN A 47 -8.71 -2.89 -24.31
C GLN A 47 -7.69 -3.46 -25.29
N LYS A 48 -6.50 -3.84 -24.81
CA LYS A 48 -5.46 -4.50 -25.60
C LYS A 48 -5.92 -5.88 -26.12
N ASP A 49 -6.72 -6.60 -25.33
CA ASP A 49 -7.34 -7.88 -25.70
C ASP A 49 -8.61 -7.73 -26.54
N GLY A 50 -8.86 -6.52 -27.08
CA GLY A 50 -9.95 -6.27 -28.02
C GLY A 50 -11.30 -5.91 -27.40
N TRP A 51 -11.39 -5.65 -26.08
CA TRP A 51 -12.62 -5.23 -25.43
C TRP A 51 -12.93 -3.75 -25.67
N GLN A 52 -14.22 -3.42 -25.73
CA GLN A 52 -14.67 -2.03 -25.57
C GLN A 52 -14.81 -1.73 -24.07
N VAL A 53 -13.99 -0.80 -23.57
CA VAL A 53 -13.93 -0.50 -22.15
C VAL A 53 -14.36 0.93 -21.86
N THR A 54 -15.21 1.11 -20.85
CA THR A 54 -15.55 2.40 -20.25
C THR A 54 -15.10 2.42 -18.80
N VAL A 55 -14.25 3.38 -18.42
CA VAL A 55 -13.84 3.60 -17.05
C VAL A 55 -14.71 4.67 -16.41
N LEU A 56 -15.28 4.39 -15.23
CA LEU A 56 -16.07 5.33 -14.44
C LEU A 56 -15.31 5.69 -13.15
N GLU A 57 -14.97 6.97 -13.00
CA GLU A 57 -14.25 7.50 -11.83
C GLU A 57 -15.12 8.52 -11.09
N ALA A 58 -15.25 8.32 -9.77
CA ALA A 58 -16.07 9.20 -8.94
C ALA A 58 -15.50 10.62 -8.79
N ARG A 59 -14.19 10.77 -8.84
CA ARG A 59 -13.47 12.03 -8.64
C ARG A 59 -13.23 12.76 -9.95
N PRO A 60 -12.88 14.05 -9.89
CA PRO A 60 -12.47 14.79 -11.09
C PRO A 60 -11.07 14.36 -11.60
N GLN A 61 -10.26 13.71 -10.75
CA GLN A 61 -8.89 13.29 -11.05
C GLN A 61 -8.76 11.77 -10.99
N VAL A 62 -7.94 11.21 -11.86
CA VAL A 62 -7.55 9.81 -11.90
C VAL A 62 -6.32 9.55 -11.01
N GLY A 63 -5.99 8.27 -10.78
CA GLY A 63 -4.81 7.85 -10.03
C GLY A 63 -5.13 7.28 -8.64
N GLY A 64 -6.31 7.54 -8.10
CA GLY A 64 -6.76 6.97 -6.83
C GLY A 64 -5.84 7.30 -5.65
N ARG A 65 -5.17 6.30 -5.08
CA ARG A 65 -4.18 6.42 -4.00
C ARG A 65 -2.75 6.66 -4.48
N SER A 66 -2.54 7.06 -5.75
CA SER A 66 -1.22 7.49 -6.22
C SER A 66 -0.60 8.46 -5.23
N GLY A 67 0.65 8.18 -4.85
CA GLY A 67 1.30 8.83 -3.73
C GLY A 67 1.70 10.28 -3.98
N LEU A 68 2.49 10.81 -3.06
CA LEU A 68 3.13 12.11 -3.21
C LEU A 68 4.19 12.04 -4.32
N ALA A 69 4.34 13.11 -5.07
CA ALA A 69 5.12 13.15 -6.31
C ALA A 69 6.63 12.80 -6.17
N THR A 70 7.14 12.63 -4.99
CA THR A 70 8.59 12.52 -4.74
C THR A 70 9.05 11.23 -4.09
N SER A 71 8.15 10.36 -3.64
CA SER A 71 8.50 9.24 -2.77
C SER A 71 8.25 7.85 -3.35
N GLU A 72 7.93 7.75 -4.61
CA GLU A 72 7.59 6.45 -5.19
C GLU A 72 8.85 5.69 -5.61
N TRP A 73 9.08 4.58 -4.94
CA TRP A 73 10.13 3.65 -5.26
C TRP A 73 9.72 2.68 -6.36
N VAL A 74 10.68 2.34 -7.19
CA VAL A 74 10.55 1.32 -8.23
C VAL A 74 11.56 0.23 -7.95
N GLY A 75 11.05 -0.98 -7.73
CA GLY A 75 11.89 -2.17 -7.67
C GLY A 75 12.39 -2.55 -9.06
N ASN A 76 13.48 -3.30 -9.09
CA ASN A 76 14.03 -3.77 -10.35
C ASN A 76 13.14 -4.86 -11.00
N GLN A 77 13.53 -5.29 -12.22
CA GLN A 77 12.82 -6.31 -12.99
C GLN A 77 12.64 -7.64 -12.25
N LYS A 78 13.53 -7.97 -11.30
CA LYS A 78 13.47 -9.22 -10.53
C LYS A 78 12.29 -9.23 -9.55
N VAL A 79 11.99 -8.10 -8.91
CA VAL A 79 10.98 -7.99 -7.86
C VAL A 79 9.67 -7.35 -8.33
N GLN A 80 9.71 -6.50 -9.36
CA GLN A 80 8.54 -5.83 -9.93
C GLN A 80 8.49 -5.93 -11.46
N PRO A 81 8.44 -7.15 -12.03
CA PRO A 81 8.48 -7.33 -13.48
C PRO A 81 7.32 -6.66 -14.22
N THR A 82 6.11 -6.72 -13.68
CA THR A 82 4.92 -6.11 -14.30
C THR A 82 4.99 -4.59 -14.32
N LEU A 83 5.42 -3.98 -13.21
CA LEU A 83 5.62 -2.52 -13.17
C LEU A 83 6.66 -2.08 -14.20
N ASN A 84 7.82 -2.75 -14.24
CA ASN A 84 8.88 -2.43 -15.20
C ASN A 84 8.41 -2.60 -16.65
N ALA A 85 7.61 -3.63 -16.97
CA ALA A 85 7.03 -3.80 -18.29
C ALA A 85 6.12 -2.63 -18.70
N TYR A 86 5.33 -2.07 -17.79
CA TYR A 86 4.54 -0.87 -18.06
C TYR A 86 5.42 0.38 -18.21
N LEU A 87 6.46 0.53 -17.37
CA LEU A 87 7.39 1.66 -17.50
C LEU A 87 8.07 1.66 -18.87
N ASP A 88 8.51 0.50 -19.35
CA ASP A 88 9.12 0.32 -20.67
C ASP A 88 8.09 0.60 -21.78
N THR A 89 6.88 0.04 -21.69
CA THR A 89 5.79 0.23 -22.67
C THR A 89 5.43 1.70 -22.83
N PHE A 90 5.36 2.44 -21.74
CA PHE A 90 5.01 3.86 -21.73
C PHE A 90 6.21 4.79 -21.84
N LYS A 91 7.42 4.22 -22.00
CA LYS A 91 8.68 4.98 -22.10
C LYS A 91 8.92 5.91 -20.89
N LEU A 92 8.44 5.51 -19.73
CA LEU A 92 8.72 6.18 -18.47
C LEU A 92 10.10 5.76 -17.97
N LYS A 93 10.94 6.73 -17.64
CA LYS A 93 12.33 6.47 -17.25
C LYS A 93 12.54 6.70 -15.75
N PRO A 94 12.58 5.64 -14.93
CA PRO A 94 13.01 5.77 -13.55
C PRO A 94 14.46 6.25 -13.48
N VAL A 95 14.80 7.00 -12.43
CA VAL A 95 16.17 7.38 -12.14
C VAL A 95 16.72 6.46 -11.04
N PRO A 96 18.01 6.12 -11.07
CA PRO A 96 18.62 5.32 -10.01
C PRO A 96 18.33 5.91 -8.63
N ALA A 97 18.15 5.03 -7.66
CA ALA A 97 17.97 5.46 -6.28
C ALA A 97 19.21 6.25 -5.80
N PRO A 98 19.03 7.37 -5.07
CA PRO A 98 20.15 8.08 -4.49
C PRO A 98 20.87 7.20 -3.45
N ASP A 99 22.14 7.49 -3.23
CA ASP A 99 22.87 6.86 -2.15
C ASP A 99 22.28 7.23 -0.80
N PHE A 100 21.98 6.22 0.01
CA PHE A 100 21.54 6.37 1.38
C PHE A 100 21.94 5.14 2.20
N VAL A 101 21.96 5.31 3.52
CA VAL A 101 22.20 4.20 4.44
C VAL A 101 21.02 3.23 4.38
N ARG A 102 21.25 1.97 4.04
CA ARG A 102 20.20 0.98 3.82
C ARG A 102 19.73 0.28 5.09
N THR A 103 20.54 0.36 6.15
CA THR A 103 20.13 -0.12 7.47
C THR A 103 19.28 0.93 8.18
N PRO A 104 18.27 0.54 8.97
CA PRO A 104 17.46 1.50 9.70
C PRO A 104 18.29 2.28 10.71
N SER A 105 17.86 3.50 10.99
CA SER A 105 18.38 4.37 12.04
C SER A 105 17.28 4.69 13.05
N TYR A 106 17.68 5.22 14.19
CA TYR A 106 16.80 5.41 15.33
C TYR A 106 16.96 6.79 15.95
N LEU A 107 15.84 7.39 16.36
CA LEU A 107 15.80 8.61 17.15
C LEU A 107 15.25 8.26 18.51
N ILE A 108 16.12 8.17 19.51
CA ILE A 108 15.79 7.73 20.87
C ILE A 108 16.30 8.76 21.86
N ASP A 109 15.49 9.20 22.80
CA ASP A 109 15.81 10.15 23.85
C ASP A 109 16.52 11.43 23.34
N GLY A 110 16.09 11.91 22.17
CA GLY A 110 16.67 13.10 21.54
C GLY A 110 17.99 12.87 20.81
N LEU A 111 18.47 11.65 20.69
CA LEU A 111 19.72 11.30 20.02
C LEU A 111 19.48 10.46 18.77
N TYR A 112 20.35 10.65 17.77
CA TYR A 112 20.36 9.85 16.57
C TYR A 112 21.35 8.68 16.73
N TYR A 113 20.89 7.48 16.34
CA TYR A 113 21.68 6.27 16.31
C TYR A 113 21.59 5.62 14.93
N SER A 114 22.74 5.32 14.32
CA SER A 114 22.81 4.30 13.28
C SER A 114 22.57 2.92 13.90
N SER A 115 22.33 1.88 13.10
CA SER A 115 22.21 0.51 13.63
C SER A 115 23.48 0.06 14.38
N SER A 116 24.68 0.45 13.90
CA SER A 116 25.94 0.16 14.57
C SER A 116 26.10 0.93 15.87
N ASP A 117 25.77 2.23 15.90
CA ASP A 117 25.79 3.02 17.13
C ASP A 117 24.81 2.49 18.17
N LEU A 118 23.62 2.05 17.74
CA LEU A 118 22.65 1.46 18.65
C LEU A 118 23.21 0.21 19.32
N ALA A 119 23.89 -0.67 18.56
CA ALA A 119 24.50 -1.88 19.11
C ALA A 119 25.59 -1.58 20.14
N LEU A 120 26.36 -0.49 19.96
CA LEU A 120 27.42 -0.09 20.87
C LEU A 120 26.90 0.65 22.12
N LYS A 121 25.97 1.59 21.91
CA LYS A 121 25.54 2.53 22.97
C LYS A 121 24.29 2.10 23.69
N GLN A 122 23.45 1.26 23.08
CA GLN A 122 22.20 0.73 23.60
C GLN A 122 22.11 -0.80 23.37
N PRO A 123 23.07 -1.60 23.88
CA PRO A 123 23.19 -3.03 23.54
C PRO A 123 21.95 -3.84 23.89
N ASN A 124 21.26 -3.51 24.97
CA ASN A 124 20.01 -4.19 25.38
C ASN A 124 18.89 -3.95 24.37
N VAL A 125 18.72 -2.70 23.91
CA VAL A 125 17.72 -2.36 22.87
C VAL A 125 18.05 -3.09 21.58
N ALA A 126 19.32 -3.09 21.17
CA ALA A 126 19.75 -3.77 19.95
C ALA A 126 19.53 -5.29 20.03
N ALA A 127 19.84 -5.92 21.19
CA ALA A 127 19.57 -7.35 21.42
C ALA A 127 18.08 -7.67 21.35
N ASP A 128 17.22 -6.82 21.90
CA ASP A 128 15.78 -6.98 21.86
C ASP A 128 15.23 -6.86 20.43
N LEU A 129 15.72 -5.90 19.65
CA LEU A 129 15.33 -5.78 18.25
C LEU A 129 15.75 -7.02 17.43
N LYS A 130 16.95 -7.53 17.66
CA LYS A 130 17.43 -8.78 17.04
C LYS A 130 16.57 -9.98 17.45
N ARG A 131 16.18 -10.07 18.73
CA ARG A 131 15.28 -11.14 19.21
C ARG A 131 13.92 -11.07 18.54
N PHE A 132 13.35 -9.88 18.38
CA PHE A 132 12.13 -9.69 17.61
C PHE A 132 12.29 -10.18 16.17
N GLU A 133 13.35 -9.78 15.47
CA GLU A 133 13.61 -10.16 14.08
C GLU A 133 13.76 -11.68 13.93
N SER A 134 14.62 -12.31 14.74
CA SER A 134 14.82 -13.77 14.67
C SER A 134 13.55 -14.54 14.96
N THR A 135 12.78 -14.13 15.98
CA THR A 135 11.53 -14.84 16.33
C THR A 135 10.45 -14.65 15.25
N LEU A 136 10.40 -13.48 14.60
CA LEU A 136 9.51 -13.26 13.46
C LEU A 136 9.93 -14.08 12.24
N ASP A 137 11.23 -14.23 12.00
CA ASP A 137 11.77 -15.06 10.91
C ASP A 137 11.44 -16.53 11.11
N ASP A 138 11.58 -17.05 12.35
CA ASP A 138 11.20 -18.42 12.70
C ASP A 138 9.69 -18.65 12.50
N LEU A 139 8.88 -17.71 12.96
CA LEU A 139 7.44 -17.75 12.77
C LEU A 139 7.07 -17.73 11.28
N SER A 140 7.72 -16.89 10.51
CA SER A 140 7.51 -16.76 9.06
C SER A 140 7.96 -18.02 8.32
N ALA A 141 9.00 -18.70 8.78
CA ALA A 141 9.50 -19.95 8.22
C ALA A 141 8.49 -21.11 8.35
N SER A 142 7.59 -21.07 9.32
CA SER A 142 6.53 -22.06 9.50
C SER A 142 5.48 -22.03 8.38
N ILE A 143 5.41 -20.94 7.60
CA ILE A 143 4.50 -20.81 6.46
C ILE A 143 5.17 -21.38 5.21
N SER A 144 4.74 -22.55 4.78
CA SER A 144 5.27 -23.21 3.57
C SER A 144 4.92 -22.44 2.30
N ASP A 145 3.67 -22.02 2.16
CA ASP A 145 3.16 -21.27 1.01
C ASP A 145 2.53 -19.92 1.45
N PRO A 146 3.18 -18.79 1.16
CA PRO A 146 2.62 -17.47 1.50
C PRO A 146 1.36 -17.11 0.71
N LEU A 147 1.04 -17.82 -0.38
CA LEU A 147 -0.21 -17.65 -1.12
C LEU A 147 -1.38 -18.43 -0.49
N ASN A 148 -1.08 -19.38 0.38
CA ASN A 148 -2.06 -20.14 1.15
C ASN A 148 -1.64 -20.21 2.64
N PRO A 149 -1.61 -19.09 3.35
CA PRO A 149 -1.03 -19.00 4.69
C PRO A 149 -1.82 -19.73 5.77
N ALA A 150 -3.05 -20.15 5.51
CA ALA A 150 -3.95 -20.81 6.48
C ALA A 150 -4.04 -22.33 6.26
N SER A 151 -2.99 -22.98 5.77
CA SER A 151 -3.00 -24.38 5.33
C SER A 151 -2.95 -25.43 6.44
N SER A 152 -2.80 -25.07 7.72
CA SER A 152 -2.72 -26.00 8.84
C SER A 152 -3.41 -25.50 10.10
N ASN A 153 -3.75 -26.41 11.02
CA ASN A 153 -4.37 -26.06 12.31
C ASN A 153 -3.48 -25.13 13.17
N THR A 154 -2.17 -25.29 13.12
CA THR A 154 -1.22 -24.42 13.83
C THR A 154 -1.30 -23.00 13.28
N LEU A 155 -1.33 -22.83 11.96
CA LEU A 155 -1.45 -21.53 11.30
C LEU A 155 -2.84 -20.90 11.56
N PHE A 156 -3.89 -21.72 11.65
CA PHE A 156 -5.20 -21.25 12.08
C PHE A 156 -5.15 -20.63 13.48
N ALA A 157 -4.48 -21.28 14.45
CA ALA A 157 -4.34 -20.76 15.81
C ALA A 157 -3.55 -19.44 15.85
N LEU A 158 -2.54 -19.28 14.98
CA LEU A 158 -1.83 -17.99 14.83
C LEU A 158 -2.74 -16.87 14.34
N ASP A 159 -3.69 -17.16 13.46
CA ASP A 159 -4.62 -16.16 12.98
C ASP A 159 -5.58 -15.64 14.08
N GLN A 160 -5.89 -16.45 15.09
CA GLN A 160 -6.73 -16.05 16.23
C GLN A 160 -6.00 -15.10 17.20
N MET A 161 -4.68 -14.98 17.09
CA MET A 161 -3.84 -14.14 17.95
C MET A 161 -3.52 -12.81 17.25
N ASN A 162 -3.59 -11.71 17.99
CA ASN A 162 -3.04 -10.45 17.50
C ASN A 162 -1.52 -10.35 17.76
N ALA A 163 -0.85 -9.53 16.94
CA ALA A 163 0.59 -9.35 17.05
C ALA A 163 1.03 -8.75 18.41
N ALA A 164 0.20 -7.92 19.05
CA ALA A 164 0.55 -7.33 20.35
C ALA A 164 0.73 -8.39 21.46
N ARG A 165 -0.20 -9.36 21.52
CA ARG A 165 -0.10 -10.48 22.49
C ARG A 165 1.12 -11.35 22.27
N TRP A 166 1.54 -11.52 21.03
CA TRP A 166 2.78 -12.23 20.74
C TRP A 166 4.00 -11.41 21.16
N LEU A 167 4.01 -10.10 20.89
CA LEU A 167 5.09 -9.21 21.33
C LEU A 167 5.22 -9.17 22.87
N ASP A 168 4.13 -9.30 23.62
CA ASP A 168 4.16 -9.34 25.09
C ASP A 168 4.98 -10.53 25.61
N LYS A 169 4.98 -11.66 24.90
CA LYS A 169 5.77 -12.85 25.24
C LYS A 169 7.27 -12.70 24.98
N LEU A 170 7.68 -11.72 24.19
CA LEU A 170 9.09 -11.49 23.87
C LEU A 170 9.85 -10.76 25.00
N ASN A 171 9.17 -10.21 25.99
CA ASN A 171 9.76 -9.48 27.10
C ASN A 171 10.77 -8.41 26.65
N LEU A 172 10.37 -7.60 25.66
CA LEU A 172 11.18 -6.51 25.14
C LEU A 172 11.25 -5.35 26.13
N SER A 173 12.40 -4.68 26.22
CA SER A 173 12.52 -3.41 26.94
C SER A 173 11.51 -2.37 26.41
N PRO A 174 11.09 -1.39 27.24
CA PRO A 174 10.10 -0.39 26.81
C PRO A 174 10.47 0.31 25.52
N THR A 175 11.73 0.72 25.37
CA THR A 175 12.23 1.38 24.15
C THR A 175 12.17 0.45 22.94
N ALA A 176 12.68 -0.78 23.06
CA ALA A 176 12.61 -1.75 21.96
C ALA A 176 11.17 -2.07 21.58
N ARG A 177 10.27 -2.24 22.56
CA ARG A 177 8.83 -2.46 22.31
C ARG A 177 8.21 -1.31 21.53
N LEU A 178 8.54 -0.08 21.86
CA LEU A 178 8.05 1.11 21.18
C LEU A 178 8.54 1.16 19.73
N LEU A 179 9.82 0.89 19.49
CA LEU A 179 10.40 0.85 18.14
C LEU A 179 9.81 -0.28 17.29
N VAL A 180 9.61 -1.48 17.86
CA VAL A 180 8.95 -2.60 17.18
C VAL A 180 7.51 -2.28 16.83
N ASN A 181 6.75 -1.70 17.76
CA ASN A 181 5.39 -1.24 17.47
C ASN A 181 5.37 -0.25 16.32
N GLN A 182 6.30 0.71 16.32
CA GLN A 182 6.44 1.71 15.25
C GLN A 182 6.76 1.06 13.91
N ARG A 183 7.64 0.06 13.87
CA ARG A 183 8.01 -0.68 12.67
C ARG A 183 6.81 -1.46 12.09
N ILE A 184 6.00 -2.10 12.93
CA ILE A 184 4.79 -2.79 12.50
C ILE A 184 3.73 -1.80 12.00
N ARG A 185 3.46 -0.73 12.75
CA ARG A 185 2.51 0.32 12.34
C ARG A 185 2.84 0.92 10.99
N SER A 186 4.11 1.20 10.74
CA SER A 186 4.54 1.86 9.51
C SER A 186 4.26 1.03 8.24
N ARG A 187 4.07 -0.27 8.37
CA ARG A 187 3.86 -1.21 7.27
C ARG A 187 2.44 -1.76 7.21
N TYR A 188 1.74 -1.82 8.35
CA TYR A 188 0.42 -2.48 8.46
C TYR A 188 -0.58 -1.63 9.23
N ASP A 189 -0.78 -1.89 10.53
CA ASP A 189 -1.60 -1.11 11.47
C ASP A 189 -1.11 -1.40 12.89
N GLU A 190 -1.89 -1.04 13.91
CA GLU A 190 -1.59 -1.35 15.30
C GLU A 190 -1.40 -2.85 15.52
N PRO A 191 -0.35 -3.27 16.24
CA PRO A 191 -0.14 -4.68 16.56
C PRO A 191 -1.35 -5.34 17.24
N SER A 192 -2.13 -4.59 18.02
CA SER A 192 -3.35 -5.08 18.67
C SER A 192 -4.49 -5.40 17.71
N ARG A 193 -4.47 -4.83 16.51
CA ARG A 193 -5.49 -5.03 15.46
C ARG A 193 -5.02 -5.95 14.34
N LEU A 194 -3.74 -6.32 14.33
CA LEU A 194 -3.10 -7.10 13.27
C LEU A 194 -3.08 -8.58 13.64
N SER A 195 -3.53 -9.47 12.73
CA SER A 195 -3.35 -10.91 12.86
C SER A 195 -1.87 -11.28 12.90
N LEU A 196 -1.49 -12.14 13.84
CA LEU A 196 -0.12 -12.65 13.90
C LEU A 196 0.21 -13.49 12.66
N LEU A 197 -0.75 -14.26 12.15
CA LEU A 197 -0.57 -15.01 10.90
C LEU A 197 -0.33 -14.07 9.71
N TYR A 198 -1.04 -12.93 9.64
CA TYR A 198 -0.80 -11.96 8.59
C TYR A 198 0.61 -11.36 8.68
N LEU A 199 1.06 -10.99 9.87
CA LEU A 199 2.43 -10.47 10.07
C LEU A 199 3.49 -11.51 9.65
N ALA A 200 3.32 -12.77 10.03
CA ALA A 200 4.21 -13.86 9.64
C ALA A 200 4.18 -14.14 8.13
N GLN A 201 3.01 -14.10 7.52
CA GLN A 201 2.83 -14.27 6.07
C GLN A 201 3.56 -13.16 5.29
N GLN A 202 3.47 -11.92 5.74
CA GLN A 202 4.21 -10.82 5.14
C GLN A 202 5.73 -11.01 5.29
N GLY A 203 6.21 -11.42 6.45
CA GLY A 203 7.62 -11.80 6.64
C GLY A 203 8.05 -12.91 5.69
N ARG A 204 7.21 -13.92 5.49
CA ARG A 204 7.49 -15.03 4.55
C ARG A 204 7.52 -14.60 3.10
N ALA A 205 6.59 -13.73 2.70
CA ALA A 205 6.49 -13.22 1.32
C ALA A 205 7.71 -12.39 0.89
N TYR A 206 8.29 -11.64 1.82
CA TYR A 206 9.47 -10.80 1.58
C TYR A 206 10.80 -11.44 1.96
N ARG A 207 10.79 -12.69 2.43
CA ARG A 207 12.01 -13.38 2.87
C ARG A 207 13.01 -13.53 1.71
N GLY A 208 14.24 -13.07 1.95
CA GLY A 208 15.33 -13.14 0.95
C GLY A 208 15.21 -12.12 -0.19
N VAL A 209 14.29 -11.17 -0.09
CA VAL A 209 14.24 -10.05 -1.03
C VAL A 209 15.18 -8.95 -0.54
N ASP A 210 16.14 -8.56 -1.37
CA ASP A 210 17.08 -7.48 -1.05
C ASP A 210 16.36 -6.12 -1.13
N ASP A 211 16.58 -5.27 -0.13
CA ASP A 211 16.05 -3.91 -0.12
C ASP A 211 16.52 -3.08 -1.32
N ARG A 212 17.72 -3.36 -1.84
CA ARG A 212 18.25 -2.75 -3.06
C ARG A 212 17.45 -3.14 -4.30
N ASP A 213 16.92 -4.36 -4.34
CA ASP A 213 16.05 -4.82 -5.43
C ASP A 213 14.68 -4.12 -5.36
N LEU A 214 14.15 -3.91 -4.14
CA LEU A 214 12.86 -3.22 -3.92
C LEU A 214 12.92 -1.72 -4.17
N ARG A 215 14.08 -1.10 -3.94
CA ARG A 215 14.31 0.35 -4.03
C ARG A 215 15.41 0.68 -5.02
N ALA A 216 15.38 0.04 -6.19
CA ALA A 216 16.42 0.19 -7.21
C ALA A 216 16.40 1.57 -7.87
N ALA A 217 15.24 2.16 -8.03
CA ALA A 217 15.06 3.43 -8.72
C ALA A 217 13.88 4.23 -8.15
N ARG A 218 13.72 5.45 -8.64
CA ARG A 218 12.59 6.33 -8.34
C ARG A 218 11.96 6.82 -9.63
N LEU A 219 10.64 6.86 -9.68
CA LEU A 219 9.90 7.42 -10.81
C LEU A 219 9.71 8.93 -10.59
N PRO A 220 10.34 9.80 -11.40
CA PRO A 220 10.12 11.24 -11.32
C PRO A 220 8.64 11.57 -11.53
N GLY A 221 8.07 12.37 -10.62
CA GLY A 221 6.63 12.67 -10.63
C GLY A 221 5.76 11.62 -9.91
N GLY A 222 6.37 10.53 -9.42
CA GLY A 222 5.69 9.50 -8.62
C GLY A 222 4.74 8.61 -9.43
N SER A 223 3.93 7.83 -8.75
CA SER A 223 2.96 6.91 -9.36
C SER A 223 1.85 7.61 -10.16
N GLN A 224 1.64 8.90 -9.97
CA GLN A 224 0.69 9.69 -10.76
C GLN A 224 1.08 9.73 -12.25
N VAL A 225 2.38 9.80 -12.56
CA VAL A 225 2.87 9.78 -13.95
C VAL A 225 2.52 8.46 -14.66
N LEU A 226 2.56 7.35 -13.94
CA LEU A 226 2.12 6.05 -14.46
C LEU A 226 0.61 6.04 -14.71
N ALA A 227 -0.20 6.59 -13.80
CA ALA A 227 -1.64 6.71 -14.00
C ALA A 227 -1.98 7.54 -15.24
N GLU A 228 -1.30 8.68 -15.43
CA GLU A 228 -1.46 9.53 -16.62
C GLU A 228 -1.02 8.84 -17.90
N ALA A 229 -0.01 7.98 -17.85
CA ALA A 229 0.41 7.20 -19.00
C ALA A 229 -0.66 6.19 -19.43
N PHE A 230 -1.29 5.49 -18.49
CA PHE A 230 -2.46 4.63 -18.78
C PHE A 230 -3.61 5.45 -19.40
N VAL A 231 -3.94 6.60 -18.82
CA VAL A 231 -5.02 7.47 -19.31
C VAL A 231 -4.86 7.81 -20.79
N LYS A 232 -3.63 8.06 -21.24
CA LYS A 232 -3.33 8.35 -22.66
C LYS A 232 -3.62 7.18 -23.60
N GLN A 233 -3.71 5.96 -23.08
CA GLN A 233 -3.97 4.76 -23.88
C GLN A 233 -5.44 4.32 -23.83
N ILE A 234 -6.19 4.73 -22.83
CA ILE A 234 -7.58 4.30 -22.62
C ILE A 234 -8.53 5.22 -23.36
N LYS A 235 -9.37 4.63 -24.22
CA LYS A 235 -10.26 5.39 -25.14
C LYS A 235 -11.37 6.15 -24.40
N THR A 236 -11.95 5.56 -23.36
CA THR A 236 -13.13 6.13 -22.68
C THR A 236 -12.98 6.13 -21.18
N ILE A 237 -12.80 7.32 -20.61
CA ILE A 237 -12.78 7.55 -19.16
C ILE A 237 -13.79 8.64 -18.83
N LYS A 238 -14.71 8.37 -17.92
CA LYS A 238 -15.70 9.32 -17.41
C LYS A 238 -15.35 9.64 -15.94
N THR A 239 -14.86 10.84 -15.71
CA THR A 239 -14.65 11.37 -14.36
C THR A 239 -15.95 11.97 -13.80
N LYS A 240 -15.98 12.27 -12.48
CA LYS A 240 -17.18 12.75 -11.77
C LYS A 240 -18.40 11.83 -11.92
N SER A 241 -18.15 10.54 -12.18
CA SER A 241 -19.14 9.49 -12.46
C SER A 241 -19.19 8.50 -11.31
N LYS A 242 -19.68 8.95 -10.14
CA LYS A 242 -19.79 8.09 -8.94
C LYS A 242 -20.85 7.01 -9.17
N VAL A 243 -20.42 5.75 -9.19
CA VAL A 243 -21.32 4.60 -9.31
C VAL A 243 -22.10 4.42 -8.01
N SER A 244 -23.42 4.28 -8.13
CA SER A 244 -24.34 4.07 -7.01
C SER A 244 -24.97 2.68 -6.99
N SER A 245 -25.18 2.06 -8.17
CA SER A 245 -25.73 0.70 -8.23
C SER A 245 -25.24 -0.09 -9.43
N ILE A 246 -25.25 -1.42 -9.29
CA ILE A 246 -24.91 -2.41 -10.32
C ILE A 246 -25.99 -3.49 -10.30
N VAL A 247 -26.64 -3.70 -11.42
CA VAL A 247 -27.64 -4.74 -11.61
C VAL A 247 -27.14 -5.72 -12.68
N GLN A 248 -26.99 -6.99 -12.31
CA GLN A 248 -26.63 -8.06 -13.21
C GLN A 248 -27.90 -8.72 -13.78
N ALA A 249 -27.92 -8.95 -15.07
CA ALA A 249 -28.94 -9.68 -15.79
C ALA A 249 -28.34 -10.86 -16.57
N LYS A 250 -29.17 -11.67 -17.19
CA LYS A 250 -28.73 -12.83 -17.97
C LYS A 250 -27.81 -12.43 -19.14
N ASP A 251 -28.06 -11.30 -19.75
CA ASP A 251 -27.44 -10.81 -20.98
C ASP A 251 -26.41 -9.68 -20.75
N GLY A 252 -26.18 -9.26 -19.51
CA GLY A 252 -25.21 -8.21 -19.21
C GLY A 252 -25.37 -7.57 -17.85
N VAL A 253 -24.79 -6.40 -17.69
CA VAL A 253 -24.83 -5.59 -16.48
C VAL A 253 -25.27 -4.18 -16.79
N ALA A 254 -26.01 -3.57 -15.85
CA ALA A 254 -26.38 -2.17 -15.86
C ALA A 254 -25.73 -1.46 -14.65
N VAL A 255 -24.96 -0.41 -14.91
CA VAL A 255 -24.22 0.37 -13.92
C VAL A 255 -24.74 1.79 -13.89
N LYS A 256 -25.31 2.21 -12.76
CA LYS A 256 -25.81 3.57 -12.57
C LYS A 256 -24.74 4.48 -11.96
N ALA A 257 -24.45 5.58 -12.64
CA ALA A 257 -23.54 6.61 -12.16
C ALA A 257 -24.17 8.00 -12.35
N GLY A 258 -24.51 8.66 -11.24
CA GLY A 258 -25.32 9.89 -11.29
C GLY A 258 -26.70 9.64 -11.90
N SER A 259 -27.06 10.42 -12.94
CA SER A 259 -28.28 10.26 -13.71
C SER A 259 -28.16 9.26 -14.86
N GLU A 260 -26.95 8.84 -15.24
CA GLU A 260 -26.67 7.98 -16.38
C GLU A 260 -26.67 6.50 -15.98
N THR A 261 -27.07 5.63 -16.92
CA THR A 261 -26.98 4.18 -16.81
C THR A 261 -26.16 3.64 -17.98
N TYR A 262 -25.07 2.98 -17.66
CA TYR A 262 -24.16 2.34 -18.62
C TYR A 262 -24.45 0.84 -18.66
N LYS A 263 -24.40 0.25 -19.84
CA LYS A 263 -24.59 -1.19 -20.05
C LYS A 263 -23.34 -1.81 -20.63
N ALA A 264 -23.01 -3.04 -20.17
CA ALA A 264 -21.89 -3.81 -20.67
C ALA A 264 -22.11 -5.31 -20.43
N ASP A 265 -21.24 -6.14 -21.00
CA ASP A 265 -21.26 -7.58 -20.75
C ASP A 265 -20.71 -7.91 -19.36
N TYR A 266 -19.71 -7.16 -18.88
CA TYR A 266 -19.04 -7.37 -17.58
C TYR A 266 -18.68 -6.06 -16.86
N VAL A 267 -18.46 -6.16 -15.54
CA VAL A 267 -17.94 -5.07 -14.70
C VAL A 267 -16.68 -5.52 -13.97
N VAL A 268 -15.67 -4.64 -13.91
CA VAL A 268 -14.52 -4.77 -13.03
C VAL A 268 -14.61 -3.71 -11.94
N LEU A 269 -14.67 -4.14 -10.69
CA LEU A 269 -14.68 -3.27 -9.51
C LEU A 269 -13.25 -3.08 -9.00
N ALA A 270 -12.72 -1.86 -9.19
CA ALA A 270 -11.36 -1.47 -8.79
C ALA A 270 -11.40 -0.32 -7.77
N VAL A 271 -12.29 -0.44 -6.79
CA VAL A 271 -12.56 0.59 -5.79
C VAL A 271 -12.18 0.09 -4.38
N PRO A 272 -11.80 0.98 -3.45
CA PRO A 272 -11.59 0.61 -2.06
C PRO A 272 -12.84 0.00 -1.42
N LEU A 273 -12.67 -0.88 -0.42
CA LEU A 273 -13.79 -1.57 0.25
C LEU A 273 -14.83 -0.59 0.81
N LYS A 274 -14.38 0.55 1.33
CA LYS A 274 -15.30 1.59 1.82
C LYS A 274 -16.19 2.16 0.72
N ALA A 275 -15.65 2.37 -0.47
CA ALA A 275 -16.42 2.81 -1.63
C ALA A 275 -17.32 1.68 -2.16
N LEU A 276 -16.80 0.44 -2.18
CA LEU A 276 -17.58 -0.75 -2.56
C LEU A 276 -18.84 -0.91 -1.69
N GLY A 277 -18.72 -0.67 -0.39
CA GLY A 277 -19.84 -0.71 0.55
C GLY A 277 -20.95 0.33 0.30
N GLN A 278 -20.69 1.33 -0.55
CA GLN A 278 -21.66 2.35 -0.94
C GLN A 278 -22.39 2.02 -2.27
N ILE A 279 -21.97 0.95 -2.96
CA ILE A 279 -22.55 0.52 -4.23
C ILE A 279 -23.63 -0.55 -3.96
N GLN A 280 -24.85 -0.28 -4.35
CA GLN A 280 -25.93 -1.27 -4.29
C GLN A 280 -25.74 -2.30 -5.41
N MET A 281 -25.69 -3.57 -5.06
CA MET A 281 -25.51 -4.66 -6.02
C MET A 281 -26.69 -5.61 -6.05
N THR A 282 -27.13 -5.98 -7.25
CA THR A 282 -28.17 -6.98 -7.50
C THR A 282 -27.64 -8.00 -8.52
N PRO A 283 -27.46 -9.31 -8.18
CA PRO A 283 -27.55 -9.83 -6.82
C PRO A 283 -26.47 -9.22 -5.90
N SER A 284 -26.70 -9.29 -4.59
CA SER A 284 -25.76 -8.80 -3.57
C SER A 284 -24.47 -9.63 -3.57
N LEU A 285 -23.43 -9.12 -2.92
CA LEU A 285 -22.22 -9.88 -2.61
C LEU A 285 -22.56 -11.18 -1.89
N SER A 286 -21.75 -12.23 -2.08
CA SER A 286 -21.90 -13.47 -1.31
C SER A 286 -21.81 -13.21 0.20
N GLY A 287 -22.34 -14.11 1.02
CA GLY A 287 -22.31 -13.97 2.48
C GLY A 287 -20.88 -13.77 3.02
N THR A 288 -19.89 -14.49 2.46
CA THR A 288 -18.48 -14.36 2.84
C THR A 288 -17.88 -13.03 2.37
N GLN A 289 -18.15 -12.60 1.13
CA GLN A 289 -17.71 -11.29 0.63
C GLN A 289 -18.34 -10.14 1.42
N MET A 290 -19.63 -10.25 1.78
CA MET A 290 -20.30 -9.26 2.63
C MET A 290 -19.69 -9.21 4.03
N SER A 291 -19.33 -10.36 4.60
CA SER A 291 -18.62 -10.43 5.89
C SER A 291 -17.23 -9.82 5.80
N ALA A 292 -16.50 -10.09 4.71
CA ALA A 292 -15.21 -9.47 4.45
C ALA A 292 -15.31 -7.94 4.28
N LEU A 293 -16.29 -7.47 3.51
CA LEU A 293 -16.57 -6.04 3.32
C LEU A 293 -16.80 -5.28 4.62
N LYS A 294 -17.56 -5.89 5.54
CA LYS A 294 -17.88 -5.29 6.85
C LYS A 294 -16.76 -5.44 7.88
N GLY A 295 -16.02 -6.54 7.82
CA GLY A 295 -15.08 -6.94 8.86
C GLY A 295 -13.62 -6.54 8.59
N THR A 296 -13.22 -6.39 7.33
CA THR A 296 -11.82 -6.10 7.00
C THR A 296 -11.56 -4.60 7.10
N ASN A 297 -10.51 -4.27 7.85
CA ASN A 297 -10.06 -2.89 7.99
C ASN A 297 -8.90 -2.57 7.07
N TYR A 298 -8.78 -1.31 6.71
CA TYR A 298 -7.55 -0.79 6.16
C TYR A 298 -6.59 -0.32 7.25
N GLY A 299 -5.30 -0.57 7.05
CA GLY A 299 -4.24 0.03 7.84
C GLY A 299 -4.30 1.55 7.73
N TRP A 300 -4.16 2.21 8.85
CA TRP A 300 -4.22 3.66 8.92
C TRP A 300 -2.85 4.26 8.73
N ARG A 301 -2.64 4.91 7.59
CA ARG A 301 -1.38 5.57 7.24
C ARG A 301 -1.67 6.87 6.49
N ASP A 302 -1.17 7.98 7.03
CA ASP A 302 -1.16 9.28 6.39
C ASP A 302 0.28 9.69 6.09
N GLN A 303 0.48 10.55 5.11
CA GLN A 303 1.81 10.96 4.69
C GLN A 303 1.96 12.48 4.77
N ILE A 304 3.08 12.92 5.33
CA ILE A 304 3.53 14.31 5.30
C ILE A 304 4.85 14.35 4.56
N LEU A 305 4.91 15.06 3.45
CA LEU A 305 6.13 15.36 2.74
C LEU A 305 6.58 16.78 3.11
N LEU A 306 7.70 16.90 3.80
CA LEU A 306 8.38 18.17 4.07
C LEU A 306 9.42 18.41 2.99
N LYS A 307 9.42 19.60 2.39
CA LYS A 307 10.35 20.02 1.34
C LYS A 307 11.32 21.06 1.88
N PHE A 308 12.59 20.92 1.52
CA PHE A 308 13.67 21.80 1.97
C PHE A 308 14.48 22.28 0.79
N LYS A 309 14.95 23.53 0.84
CA LYS A 309 15.77 24.19 -0.20
C LYS A 309 17.19 23.60 -0.30
N ARG A 310 17.66 22.95 0.75
CA ARG A 310 19.00 22.34 0.87
C ARG A 310 18.94 21.12 1.78
N PRO A 311 19.96 20.24 1.78
CA PRO A 311 20.04 19.12 2.70
C PRO A 311 19.89 19.57 4.16
N VAL A 312 19.14 18.79 4.95
CA VAL A 312 18.85 19.06 6.38
C VAL A 312 19.75 18.26 7.32
N TRP A 313 20.52 17.32 6.77
CA TRP A 313 21.54 16.54 7.49
C TRP A 313 22.91 17.18 7.35
N ASP A 314 23.74 17.04 8.38
CA ASP A 314 25.13 17.53 8.39
C ASP A 314 26.10 16.51 7.81
N ASP A 315 25.79 15.23 8.01
CA ASP A 315 26.62 14.11 7.61
C ASP A 315 25.78 13.11 6.78
N LYS A 316 26.34 12.66 5.67
CA LYS A 316 25.73 11.65 4.80
C LYS A 316 25.45 10.32 5.52
N SER A 317 26.21 10.00 6.57
CA SER A 317 25.95 8.83 7.42
C SER A 317 24.58 8.87 8.13
N ARG A 318 23.99 10.06 8.27
CA ARG A 318 22.64 10.27 8.80
C ARG A 318 21.54 10.23 7.74
N LEU A 319 21.90 10.00 6.50
CA LEU A 319 20.96 9.81 5.41
C LEU A 319 20.51 8.34 5.38
N SER A 320 19.55 8.00 6.20
CA SER A 320 18.99 6.65 6.30
C SER A 320 17.68 6.53 5.53
N GLY A 321 17.50 5.39 4.89
CA GLY A 321 16.25 5.06 4.20
C GLY A 321 15.05 4.87 5.12
N GLU A 322 15.27 4.41 6.35
CA GLU A 322 14.21 4.23 7.36
C GLU A 322 14.71 4.71 8.71
N ILE A 323 13.98 5.63 9.32
CA ILE A 323 14.28 6.13 10.66
C ILE A 323 13.05 5.88 11.53
N PHE A 324 13.24 5.17 12.63
CA PHE A 324 12.22 4.93 13.63
C PHE A 324 12.47 5.78 14.87
N SER A 325 11.39 6.27 15.49
CA SER A 325 11.49 7.25 16.57
C SER A 325 10.62 6.86 17.75
N ASP A 326 11.09 7.14 18.97
CA ASP A 326 10.32 7.12 20.19
C ASP A 326 9.42 8.37 20.37
N GLN A 327 9.55 9.36 19.47
CA GLN A 327 8.86 10.65 19.54
C GLN A 327 7.46 10.67 18.90
N GLY A 328 6.91 9.52 18.52
CA GLY A 328 5.59 9.43 17.86
C GLY A 328 5.52 10.06 16.47
N LEU A 329 6.67 10.20 15.80
CA LEU A 329 6.76 10.78 14.45
C LEU A 329 6.41 9.80 13.32
N GLY A 330 6.13 8.55 13.64
CA GLY A 330 6.00 7.53 12.62
C GLY A 330 7.34 7.10 12.01
N MET A 331 7.29 6.43 10.87
CA MET A 331 8.49 6.11 10.10
C MET A 331 8.89 7.33 9.27
N ILE A 332 10.14 7.74 9.41
CA ILE A 332 10.72 8.91 8.76
C ILE A 332 11.63 8.43 7.63
N TRP A 333 11.53 9.09 6.50
CA TRP A 333 12.41 8.86 5.36
C TRP A 333 13.05 10.17 4.93
N VAL A 334 14.39 10.26 5.04
CA VAL A 334 15.17 11.45 4.67
C VAL A 334 15.98 11.16 3.44
N GLU A 335 15.84 11.95 2.39
CA GLU A 335 16.50 11.74 1.12
C GLU A 335 16.81 13.05 0.36
N PRO A 336 17.80 13.05 -0.56
CA PRO A 336 17.96 14.11 -1.52
C PRO A 336 16.74 14.28 -2.40
N ALA A 337 16.34 15.51 -2.69
CA ALA A 337 15.31 15.77 -3.68
C ALA A 337 15.87 15.53 -5.10
N LEU A 338 15.02 15.04 -6.02
CA LEU A 338 15.42 14.76 -7.40
C LEU A 338 15.93 15.99 -8.18
N LYS A 339 15.49 17.19 -7.79
CA LYS A 339 15.84 18.47 -8.40
C LYS A 339 16.68 19.38 -7.49
N GLY A 340 17.41 18.81 -6.55
CA GLY A 340 18.12 19.53 -5.50
C GLY A 340 17.28 19.73 -4.24
N GLY A 341 17.90 20.21 -3.16
CA GLY A 341 17.28 20.30 -1.85
C GLY A 341 17.23 18.97 -1.12
N ALA A 342 16.22 18.83 -0.25
CA ALA A 342 15.94 17.59 0.48
C ALA A 342 14.45 17.38 0.68
N ASN A 343 14.07 16.13 0.81
CA ASN A 343 12.74 15.70 1.21
C ASN A 343 12.80 14.93 2.51
N VAL A 344 11.82 15.17 3.38
CA VAL A 344 11.57 14.33 4.56
C VAL A 344 10.13 13.85 4.48
N LEU A 345 9.98 12.56 4.26
CA LEU A 345 8.68 11.89 4.26
C LEU A 345 8.40 11.31 5.64
N ILE A 346 7.31 11.70 6.23
CA ILE A 346 6.79 11.16 7.49
C ILE A 346 5.59 10.27 7.19
N ASN A 347 5.68 9.00 7.54
CA ASN A 347 4.57 8.06 7.46
C ASN A 347 3.94 7.93 8.85
N LEU A 348 2.89 8.67 9.09
CA LEU A 348 2.08 8.57 10.30
C LEU A 348 1.16 7.36 10.17
N SER A 349 1.22 6.44 11.12
CA SER A 349 0.46 5.18 11.02
C SER A 349 -0.19 4.82 12.34
N GLY A 350 -1.26 4.03 12.27
CA GLY A 350 -1.95 3.50 13.43
C GLY A 350 -2.49 4.61 14.34
N ASP A 351 -2.36 4.42 15.65
CA ASP A 351 -2.89 5.37 16.63
C ASP A 351 -2.19 6.72 16.60
N ASN A 352 -0.92 6.77 16.20
CA ASN A 352 -0.22 8.05 16.02
C ASN A 352 -0.86 8.91 14.93
N ALA A 353 -1.29 8.30 13.82
CA ALA A 353 -2.03 9.01 12.78
C ALA A 353 -3.42 9.45 13.27
N ARG A 354 -4.10 8.61 14.04
CA ARG A 354 -5.43 8.90 14.59
C ARG A 354 -5.41 10.12 15.51
N VAL A 355 -4.44 10.20 16.40
CA VAL A 355 -4.28 11.36 17.31
C VAL A 355 -4.02 12.64 16.52
N LEU A 356 -3.16 12.58 15.52
CA LEU A 356 -2.79 13.75 14.73
C LEU A 356 -3.87 14.23 13.77
N GLN A 357 -4.87 13.41 13.47
CA GLN A 357 -6.02 13.81 12.65
C GLN A 357 -6.89 14.91 13.30
N ALA A 358 -6.84 15.06 14.61
CA ALA A 358 -7.53 16.14 15.33
C ALA A 358 -6.94 17.52 15.00
N PHE A 359 -5.72 17.59 14.46
CA PHE A 359 -5.05 18.84 14.13
C PHE A 359 -5.27 19.23 12.65
N GLY A 360 -5.32 20.54 12.41
CA GLY A 360 -5.22 21.08 11.05
C GLY A 360 -3.85 20.79 10.44
N ASP A 361 -3.75 20.84 9.10
CA ASP A 361 -2.53 20.50 8.38
C ASP A 361 -1.31 21.31 8.85
N ARG A 362 -1.47 22.60 9.01
CA ARG A 362 -0.39 23.49 9.46
C ARG A 362 0.09 23.14 10.87
N GLN A 363 -0.82 22.95 11.81
CA GLN A 363 -0.47 22.58 13.19
C GLN A 363 0.26 21.22 13.24
N MET A 364 -0.18 20.24 12.44
CA MET A 364 0.46 18.93 12.35
C MET A 364 1.89 19.07 11.83
N VAL A 365 2.10 19.85 10.77
CA VAL A 365 3.44 20.13 10.22
C VAL A 365 4.34 20.83 11.23
N ASP A 366 3.83 21.83 11.93
CA ASP A 366 4.58 22.56 12.96
C ASP A 366 5.02 21.63 14.11
N GLN A 367 4.13 20.73 14.56
CA GLN A 367 4.48 19.70 15.57
C GLN A 367 5.58 18.75 15.08
N VAL A 368 5.53 18.33 13.83
CA VAL A 368 6.56 17.50 13.23
C VAL A 368 7.88 18.26 13.12
N LEU A 369 7.87 19.48 12.62
CA LEU A 369 9.08 20.30 12.49
C LEU A 369 9.74 20.58 13.86
N ILE A 370 8.96 20.85 14.90
CA ILE A 370 9.49 21.06 16.28
C ILE A 370 10.23 19.81 16.75
N ARG A 371 9.64 18.63 16.58
CA ARG A 371 10.25 17.35 16.99
C ARG A 371 11.48 16.99 16.16
N MET A 372 11.40 17.17 14.84
CA MET A 372 12.49 16.88 13.93
C MET A 372 13.68 17.84 14.09
N ASN A 373 13.43 19.09 14.44
CA ASN A 373 14.47 20.09 14.60
C ASN A 373 15.49 19.76 15.70
N LYS A 374 15.11 18.89 16.65
CA LYS A 374 16.06 18.38 17.67
C LYS A 374 17.19 17.56 17.05
N PHE A 375 16.88 16.83 15.97
CA PHE A 375 17.80 15.92 15.28
C PHE A 375 18.44 16.55 14.04
N TYR A 376 17.73 17.48 13.42
CA TYR A 376 18.17 18.19 12.20
C TYR A 376 18.03 19.70 12.39
N PRO A 377 18.94 20.34 13.13
CA PRO A 377 18.82 21.79 13.49
C PRO A 377 18.76 22.73 12.27
N LYS A 378 19.31 22.30 11.14
CA LYS A 378 19.29 23.10 9.90
C LYS A 378 17.93 23.19 9.21
N MET A 379 16.92 22.42 9.67
CA MET A 379 15.59 22.36 9.04
C MET A 379 14.89 23.71 8.99
N ARG A 380 14.91 24.48 10.08
CA ARG A 380 14.16 25.75 10.18
C ARG A 380 14.49 26.72 9.06
N GLY A 381 15.75 26.97 8.81
CA GLY A 381 16.18 27.91 7.78
C GLY A 381 16.12 27.36 6.34
N ALA A 382 15.84 26.09 6.18
CA ALA A 382 15.79 25.43 4.87
C ALA A 382 14.37 25.06 4.45
N PHE A 383 13.37 25.14 5.32
CA PHE A 383 11.98 24.71 5.03
C PHE A 383 11.40 25.49 3.84
N ALA A 384 10.86 24.77 2.87
CA ALA A 384 10.33 25.32 1.62
C ALA A 384 8.81 25.09 1.47
N GLY A 385 8.25 24.11 2.19
CA GLY A 385 6.84 23.80 2.10
C GLY A 385 6.53 22.35 2.45
N TYR A 386 5.27 21.97 2.29
CA TYR A 386 4.81 20.62 2.61
C TYR A 386 3.68 20.17 1.69
N GLU A 387 3.49 18.85 1.64
CA GLU A 387 2.28 18.20 1.11
C GLU A 387 1.78 17.18 2.12
N ILE A 388 0.46 17.01 2.20
CA ILE A 388 -0.17 16.03 3.08
C ILE A 388 -1.13 15.16 2.29
N ARG A 389 -1.13 13.86 2.58
CA ARG A 389 -2.11 12.89 2.12
C ARG A 389 -2.75 12.20 3.31
N ARG A 390 -4.04 12.45 3.51
CA ARG A 390 -4.85 11.86 4.59
C ARG A 390 -5.72 10.74 4.02
N TYR A 391 -5.11 9.60 3.69
CA TYR A 391 -5.84 8.45 3.13
C TYR A 391 -6.90 7.90 4.06
N SER A 392 -6.64 7.95 5.36
CA SER A 392 -7.52 7.40 6.39
C SER A 392 -8.78 8.24 6.59
N ALA A 393 -8.67 9.57 6.47
CA ALA A 393 -9.77 10.50 6.57
C ALA A 393 -10.59 10.63 5.28
N ASP A 394 -10.07 10.16 4.16
CA ASP A 394 -10.75 10.22 2.87
C ASP A 394 -12.00 9.32 2.87
N PRO A 395 -13.20 9.90 2.66
CA PRO A 395 -14.46 9.16 2.74
C PRO A 395 -14.62 8.08 1.66
N GLY A 396 -13.92 8.20 0.54
CA GLY A 396 -13.93 7.21 -0.54
C GLY A 396 -12.89 6.10 -0.37
N THR A 397 -11.86 6.34 0.44
CA THR A 397 -10.73 5.40 0.59
C THR A 397 -10.77 4.69 1.94
N GLY A 398 -10.86 5.44 3.04
CA GLY A 398 -10.96 4.92 4.40
C GLY A 398 -9.69 4.29 4.98
N GLY A 399 -8.57 4.40 4.29
CA GLY A 399 -7.28 3.84 4.69
C GLY A 399 -6.32 3.64 3.52
N SER A 400 -5.11 3.19 3.80
CA SER A 400 -4.05 3.12 2.80
C SER A 400 -3.92 1.74 2.15
N TYR A 401 -4.01 0.66 2.91
CA TYR A 401 -3.80 -0.71 2.46
C TYR A 401 -4.58 -1.70 3.32
N LEU A 402 -4.78 -2.89 2.79
CA LEU A 402 -5.46 -3.97 3.50
C LEU A 402 -4.60 -4.44 4.68
N ALA A 403 -5.20 -4.59 5.86
CA ALA A 403 -4.57 -5.15 7.04
C ALA A 403 -5.55 -6.14 7.70
N TYR A 404 -5.21 -7.44 7.66
CA TYR A 404 -6.05 -8.47 8.25
C TYR A 404 -5.90 -8.49 9.77
N GLY A 405 -7.01 -8.39 10.47
CA GLY A 405 -7.12 -8.60 11.92
C GLY A 405 -7.20 -10.09 12.30
N PRO A 406 -7.23 -10.40 13.60
CA PRO A 406 -7.38 -11.77 14.09
C PRO A 406 -8.60 -12.49 13.48
N GLY A 407 -8.38 -13.73 13.03
CA GLY A 407 -9.40 -14.57 12.40
C GLY A 407 -9.79 -14.18 10.96
N GLN A 408 -9.13 -13.18 10.38
CA GLN A 408 -9.50 -12.68 9.06
C GLN A 408 -8.70 -13.32 7.91
N VAL A 409 -7.46 -13.73 8.14
CA VAL A 409 -6.67 -14.43 7.13
C VAL A 409 -7.34 -15.76 6.76
N THR A 410 -7.71 -16.55 7.75
CA THR A 410 -8.38 -17.86 7.54
C THR A 410 -9.73 -17.75 6.89
N ARG A 411 -10.44 -16.62 7.05
CA ARG A 411 -11.80 -16.41 6.54
C ARG A 411 -11.84 -15.68 5.20
N PHE A 412 -10.94 -14.73 4.97
CA PHE A 412 -11.09 -13.74 3.91
C PHE A 412 -9.89 -13.69 2.95
N TRP A 413 -8.88 -14.54 3.16
CA TRP A 413 -7.72 -14.57 2.27
C TRP A 413 -8.17 -14.83 0.83
N ARG A 414 -7.76 -13.96 -0.09
CA ARG A 414 -8.09 -14.03 -1.52
C ARG A 414 -9.59 -14.03 -1.87
N ILE A 415 -10.46 -13.60 -0.94
CA ILE A 415 -11.93 -13.58 -1.18
C ILE A 415 -12.33 -12.68 -2.35
N TRP A 416 -11.58 -11.63 -2.59
CA TRP A 416 -11.82 -10.68 -3.67
C TRP A 416 -11.28 -11.16 -5.04
N GLU A 417 -10.60 -12.28 -5.11
CA GLU A 417 -10.25 -12.95 -6.37
C GLU A 417 -11.41 -13.79 -6.92
N GLN A 418 -12.44 -14.04 -6.12
CA GLN A 418 -13.63 -14.77 -6.53
C GLN A 418 -14.61 -13.82 -7.23
N PRO A 419 -14.90 -14.03 -8.52
CA PRO A 419 -15.86 -13.20 -9.24
C PRO A 419 -17.29 -13.48 -8.75
N LEU A 420 -18.15 -12.49 -8.93
CA LEU A 420 -19.60 -12.63 -8.71
C LEU A 420 -20.31 -12.60 -10.07
N SER A 421 -20.42 -13.74 -10.73
CA SER A 421 -20.98 -13.89 -12.09
C SER A 421 -20.29 -12.93 -13.08
N ARG A 422 -20.95 -11.83 -13.48
CA ARG A 422 -20.41 -10.84 -14.44
C ARG A 422 -19.62 -9.70 -13.79
N VAL A 423 -19.34 -9.80 -12.49
CA VAL A 423 -18.57 -8.80 -11.74
C VAL A 423 -17.27 -9.43 -11.25
N ALA A 424 -16.14 -8.85 -11.67
CA ALA A 424 -14.81 -9.16 -11.17
C ALA A 424 -14.27 -8.02 -10.28
N PHE A 425 -13.25 -8.30 -9.50
CA PHE A 425 -12.59 -7.35 -8.63
C PHE A 425 -11.13 -7.17 -9.03
N ALA A 426 -10.58 -5.97 -8.89
CA ALA A 426 -9.18 -5.65 -9.18
C ALA A 426 -8.57 -4.73 -8.11
N GLY A 427 -7.31 -5.03 -7.66
CA GLY A 427 -6.56 -4.22 -6.71
C GLY A 427 -6.26 -4.82 -5.36
#